data_d340e114fe08308c96accbd5308dc938
#
_entry.id   d340e114fe08308c96accbd5308dc938
#
_cell.length_a   1.000
_cell.length_b   1.000
_cell.length_c   1.000
_cell.angle_alpha   90.00
_cell.angle_beta   90.00
_cell.angle_gamma   90.00
#
_symmetry.space_group_name_H-M   'P 1'
#
loop_
_entity.id
_entity.type
_entity.pdbx_description
1 polymer ?
#
loop_
_entity_poly.entity_id
_entity_poly.type
_entity_poly.pdbx_seq_one_letter_code
_entity_poly.pdbx_strand_id
1 'polypeptide(L)'
;MALTSSLAEDATSQGVGARYTPNHEYSLGTRRQKTDQPTVSYEEFDVEAHAPVNAENHAFQAGEFVPDGFFNRVGPLCFTIPPPMFQWSYEMRRQAQPLLPFLYLGPWSCLADRGRLVQEGITLLLAVRDKRLAMASLISGRRAAEALQIEDGTVDFADNQELITMLPRLINHINAHVASFPATEPSGHARKKVLLFCETGNGPSAVVAIAYLMVMLNISLPQALQYVSARRFCIDIDDPASQLLLSFESILDAKRDVEEARRASEAKNTPVRGACRKRDAGEFDMVEEDGYAMGLEAGEAADGSRRPLAPFEDRSG
;
A
#
# COMPACT_ATOMS: atom_id res chain seq x y z
N MET A 1 -17.80 54.92 74.90
CA MET A 1 -18.95 55.41 74.15
C MET A 1 -18.85 54.75 72.79
N ALA A 2 -19.53 53.65 72.61
CA ALA A 2 -20.90 53.51 72.13
C ALA A 2 -21.04 54.16 70.73
N LEU A 3 -21.43 53.56 69.70
CA LEU A 3 -22.59 52.76 69.30
C LEU A 3 -22.34 52.26 67.87
N THR A 4 -22.48 50.97 67.54
CA THR A 4 -23.63 50.33 66.90
C THR A 4 -24.01 50.91 65.57
N SER A 5 -24.09 50.13 64.48
CA SER A 5 -25.04 49.13 64.04
C SER A 5 -24.82 48.92 62.56
N SER A 6 -24.74 47.72 62.13
CA SER A 6 -25.80 46.90 61.48
C SER A 6 -26.40 47.54 60.23
N LEU A 7 -26.18 46.93 59.15
CA LEU A 7 -27.23 46.26 58.33
C LEU A 7 -26.64 45.56 57.16
N ALA A 8 -26.91 44.31 57.15
CA ALA A 8 -26.82 43.44 55.99
C ALA A 8 -27.96 43.78 55.04
N GLU A 9 -27.73 43.65 53.74
CA GLU A 9 -28.78 43.25 52.83
C GLU A 9 -28.14 42.50 51.63
N ASP A 10 -28.44 41.28 51.67
CA ASP A 10 -28.72 40.36 50.63
C ASP A 10 -28.94 40.97 49.22
N ALA A 11 -28.09 40.59 48.28
CA ALA A 11 -28.46 40.54 46.90
C ALA A 11 -28.11 39.15 46.38
N THR A 12 -29.06 38.25 46.55
CA THR A 12 -29.13 36.97 45.84
C THR A 12 -29.19 37.20 44.33
N SER A 13 -28.05 37.20 43.70
CA SER A 13 -27.93 36.98 42.28
C SER A 13 -27.96 35.46 42.04
N GLN A 14 -29.13 34.93 41.74
CA GLN A 14 -29.29 33.59 41.17
C GLN A 14 -28.73 33.59 39.74
N GLY A 15 -27.44 33.42 39.65
CA GLY A 15 -26.81 32.95 38.41
C GLY A 15 -27.17 31.48 38.22
N VAL A 16 -28.01 31.20 37.19
CA VAL A 16 -28.21 29.86 36.70
C VAL A 16 -26.89 29.37 36.09
N GLY A 17 -26.00 28.95 36.96
CA GLY A 17 -24.80 28.22 36.57
C GLY A 17 -25.22 26.83 36.13
N ALA A 18 -25.16 26.58 34.84
CA ALA A 18 -25.20 25.23 34.33
C ALA A 18 -24.19 24.40 35.12
N ARG A 19 -24.68 23.48 35.95
CA ARG A 19 -23.80 22.56 36.69
C ARG A 19 -23.05 21.72 35.63
N TYR A 20 -21.76 21.98 35.52
CA TYR A 20 -20.86 21.10 34.78
C TYR A 20 -20.89 19.73 35.45
N THR A 21 -21.48 18.75 34.80
CA THR A 21 -21.40 17.33 35.18
C THR A 21 -20.17 16.74 34.51
N PRO A 22 -19.13 16.41 35.29
CA PRO A 22 -17.93 15.82 34.69
C PRO A 22 -18.26 14.47 34.05
N ASN A 23 -17.76 14.23 32.83
CA ASN A 23 -17.99 13.00 32.08
C ASN A 23 -17.53 11.70 32.76
N HIS A 24 -16.87 11.80 33.93
CA HIS A 24 -16.43 10.60 34.65
C HIS A 24 -17.56 9.82 35.35
N GLU A 25 -18.77 10.38 35.48
CA GLU A 25 -19.93 9.62 36.01
C GLU A 25 -20.34 8.49 35.03
N TYR A 26 -19.98 8.56 33.78
CA TYR A 26 -20.18 7.47 32.83
C TYR A 26 -19.24 6.27 33.04
N SER A 27 -18.18 6.44 33.81
CA SER A 27 -17.19 5.38 34.06
C SER A 27 -17.48 4.54 35.31
N LEU A 28 -18.44 4.94 36.15
CA LEU A 28 -18.74 4.23 37.40
C LEU A 28 -19.89 3.22 37.31
N GLY A 29 -20.64 3.20 36.20
CA GLY A 29 -21.85 2.39 36.04
C GLY A 29 -21.65 0.99 35.46
N THR A 30 -20.57 0.69 34.80
CA THR A 30 -20.28 -0.62 34.27
C THR A 30 -18.93 -1.10 34.76
N ARG A 31 -18.97 -1.87 35.84
CA ARG A 31 -17.96 -2.89 36.07
C ARG A 31 -17.92 -3.71 34.77
N ARG A 32 -17.11 -3.27 33.81
CA ARG A 32 -16.79 -4.09 32.65
C ARG A 32 -16.34 -5.41 33.23
N GLN A 33 -17.22 -6.42 33.13
CA GLN A 33 -16.73 -7.77 33.09
C GLN A 33 -15.52 -7.70 32.17
N LYS A 34 -14.38 -8.16 32.63
CA LYS A 34 -13.28 -8.53 31.78
C LYS A 34 -13.90 -9.53 30.77
N THR A 35 -14.53 -9.02 29.74
CA THR A 35 -14.59 -9.74 28.50
C THR A 35 -13.12 -9.96 28.20
N ASP A 36 -12.70 -11.20 28.19
CA ASP A 36 -11.46 -11.59 27.57
C ASP A 36 -11.45 -10.88 26.23
N GLN A 37 -10.80 -9.69 26.20
CA GLN A 37 -10.43 -9.10 24.94
C GLN A 37 -9.63 -10.22 24.31
N PRO A 38 -9.98 -10.67 23.11
CA PRO A 38 -9.10 -11.56 22.41
C PRO A 38 -7.75 -10.87 22.54
N THR A 39 -6.83 -11.50 23.24
CA THR A 39 -5.44 -11.14 23.18
C THR A 39 -5.16 -11.24 21.71
N VAL A 40 -5.15 -10.09 21.00
CA VAL A 40 -4.60 -10.07 19.68
C VAL A 40 -3.18 -10.49 19.96
N SER A 41 -2.93 -11.76 19.76
CA SER A 41 -1.58 -12.26 19.67
C SER A 41 -1.02 -11.44 18.52
N TYR A 42 -0.22 -10.45 18.86
CA TYR A 42 0.69 -9.87 17.91
C TYR A 42 1.58 -11.06 17.53
N GLU A 43 1.14 -11.79 16.52
CA GLU A 43 2.05 -12.67 15.80
C GLU A 43 3.18 -11.71 15.45
N GLU A 44 4.32 -11.92 16.06
CA GLU A 44 5.52 -11.15 15.77
C GLU A 44 5.58 -11.10 14.26
N PHE A 45 5.51 -9.89 13.69
CA PHE A 45 5.59 -9.72 12.25
C PHE A 45 6.93 -10.31 11.86
N ASP A 46 6.91 -11.56 11.42
CA ASP A 46 8.11 -12.33 11.15
C ASP A 46 8.75 -11.76 9.90
N VAL A 47 9.64 -10.81 10.14
CA VAL A 47 10.40 -10.11 9.11
C VAL A 47 11.22 -11.09 8.27
N GLU A 48 11.60 -12.22 8.85
CA GLU A 48 12.42 -13.23 8.19
C GLU A 48 11.61 -14.13 7.24
N ALA A 49 10.28 -14.18 7.42
CA ALA A 49 9.39 -15.00 6.60
C ALA A 49 9.06 -14.38 5.23
N HIS A 50 9.43 -13.13 4.97
CA HIS A 50 9.12 -12.49 3.69
C HIS A 50 10.16 -12.83 2.64
N ALA A 51 9.70 -13.38 1.51
CA ALA A 51 10.54 -13.58 0.35
C ALA A 51 11.19 -12.25 -0.09
N PRO A 52 12.46 -12.26 -0.53
CA PRO A 52 13.12 -11.04 -0.97
C PRO A 52 12.35 -10.38 -2.11
N VAL A 53 12.20 -9.06 -2.04
CA VAL A 53 11.53 -8.28 -3.08
C VAL A 53 12.42 -8.22 -4.31
N ASN A 54 12.04 -8.93 -5.36
CA ASN A 54 12.74 -8.97 -6.64
C ASN A 54 11.74 -9.18 -7.79
N ALA A 55 12.24 -9.17 -9.04
CA ALA A 55 11.38 -9.31 -10.22
C ALA A 55 10.62 -10.66 -10.28
N GLU A 56 11.20 -11.73 -9.74
CA GLU A 56 10.60 -13.07 -9.76
C GLU A 56 9.44 -13.19 -8.78
N ASN A 57 9.63 -12.59 -7.59
CA ASN A 57 8.66 -12.64 -6.50
C ASN A 57 7.62 -11.51 -6.55
N HIS A 58 7.84 -10.49 -7.40
CA HIS A 58 6.85 -9.42 -7.56
C HIS A 58 5.61 -9.93 -8.27
N ALA A 59 4.46 -9.75 -7.65
CA ALA A 59 3.20 -10.35 -8.06
C ALA A 59 2.48 -9.61 -9.20
N PHE A 60 3.02 -8.49 -9.70
CA PHE A 60 2.35 -7.63 -10.67
C PHE A 60 3.21 -7.40 -11.91
N GLN A 61 2.55 -7.10 -13.03
CA GLN A 61 3.22 -6.80 -14.28
C GLN A 61 4.03 -5.50 -14.17
N ALA A 62 5.22 -5.48 -14.80
CA ALA A 62 6.00 -4.25 -14.91
C ALA A 62 5.24 -3.17 -15.69
N GLY A 63 5.45 -1.91 -15.32
CA GLY A 63 4.76 -0.75 -15.86
C GLY A 63 3.58 -0.27 -15.03
N GLU A 64 2.93 -1.11 -14.23
CA GLU A 64 1.79 -0.70 -13.41
C GLU A 64 2.23 -0.05 -12.10
N PHE A 65 2.83 -0.83 -11.20
CA PHE A 65 3.30 -0.35 -9.88
C PHE A 65 4.81 -0.05 -9.88
N VAL A 66 5.55 -0.69 -10.75
CA VAL A 66 7.00 -0.53 -10.87
C VAL A 66 7.36 -0.17 -12.31
N PRO A 67 8.27 0.78 -12.53
CA PRO A 67 8.77 1.08 -13.86
C PRO A 67 9.59 -0.08 -14.44
N ASP A 68 9.71 -0.12 -15.75
CA ASP A 68 10.51 -1.13 -16.43
C ASP A 68 11.96 -1.15 -15.93
N GLY A 69 12.46 -2.35 -15.66
CA GLY A 69 13.82 -2.54 -15.15
C GLY A 69 14.06 -2.01 -13.73
N PHE A 70 13.01 -1.80 -12.95
CA PHE A 70 13.08 -1.33 -11.57
C PHE A 70 14.02 -2.21 -10.71
N PHE A 71 13.81 -3.51 -10.70
CA PHE A 71 14.59 -4.45 -9.88
C PHE A 71 16.04 -4.63 -10.33
N ASN A 72 16.40 -4.17 -11.52
CA ASN A 72 17.79 -4.10 -11.98
C ASN A 72 18.54 -2.90 -11.37
N ARG A 73 17.81 -1.90 -10.91
CA ARG A 73 18.34 -0.65 -10.34
C ARG A 73 18.22 -0.59 -8.83
N VAL A 74 17.17 -1.21 -8.29
CA VAL A 74 16.84 -1.20 -6.86
C VAL A 74 16.98 -2.61 -6.31
N GLY A 75 18.01 -2.84 -5.53
CA GLY A 75 18.28 -4.15 -4.96
C GLY A 75 17.35 -4.53 -3.81
N PRO A 76 17.27 -5.83 -3.46
CA PRO A 76 16.40 -6.33 -2.40
C PRO A 76 16.68 -5.70 -1.02
N LEU A 77 17.90 -5.28 -0.75
CA LEU A 77 18.28 -4.62 0.51
C LEU A 77 17.54 -3.29 0.74
N CYS A 78 17.05 -2.65 -0.32
CA CYS A 78 16.22 -1.46 -0.19
C CYS A 78 14.87 -1.75 0.49
N PHE A 79 14.43 -2.99 0.49
CA PHE A 79 13.18 -3.45 1.11
C PHE A 79 13.39 -4.13 2.45
N THR A 80 14.61 -4.07 2.99
CA THR A 80 14.88 -4.56 4.34
C THR A 80 14.06 -3.75 5.34
N ILE A 81 13.37 -4.46 6.18
CA ILE A 81 12.50 -3.87 7.19
C ILE A 81 13.36 -3.30 8.32
N PRO A 82 13.31 -1.98 8.61
CA PRO A 82 14.00 -1.43 9.75
C PRO A 82 13.48 -2.05 11.06
N PRO A 83 14.31 -2.18 12.11
CA PRO A 83 13.85 -2.72 13.38
C PRO A 83 12.69 -1.91 13.94
N PRO A 84 11.75 -2.54 14.68
CA PRO A 84 10.61 -1.85 15.28
C PRO A 84 11.08 -0.78 16.27
N MET A 85 10.33 0.31 16.35
CA MET A 85 10.62 1.39 17.31
C MET A 85 10.03 1.04 18.68
N PHE A 86 10.84 0.47 19.56
CA PHE A 86 10.38 0.07 20.90
C PHE A 86 10.04 1.23 21.86
N GLN A 87 10.41 2.46 21.53
CA GLN A 87 10.21 3.63 22.36
C GLN A 87 9.52 4.76 21.57
N TRP A 88 8.25 4.58 21.27
CA TRP A 88 7.47 5.67 20.69
C TRP A 88 6.99 6.62 21.78
N SER A 89 7.26 7.91 21.63
CA SER A 89 6.72 8.97 22.49
C SER A 89 5.74 9.84 21.69
N TYR A 90 4.77 10.46 22.37
CA TYR A 90 3.77 11.30 21.73
C TYR A 90 4.35 12.47 20.91
N GLU A 91 5.54 12.95 21.29
CA GLU A 91 6.24 14.02 20.59
C GLU A 91 6.73 13.59 19.19
N MET A 92 7.00 12.30 19.01
CA MET A 92 7.43 11.73 17.73
C MET A 92 6.37 11.85 16.63
N ARG A 93 5.10 12.09 17.00
CA ARG A 93 4.04 12.37 16.03
C ARG A 93 4.35 13.53 15.09
N ARG A 94 5.17 14.49 15.54
CA ARG A 94 5.60 15.66 14.76
C ARG A 94 6.77 15.40 13.84
N GLN A 95 7.34 14.23 13.91
CA GLN A 95 8.51 13.83 13.12
C GLN A 95 8.11 12.86 12.02
N ALA A 96 8.95 12.75 11.00
CA ALA A 96 8.87 11.69 10.01
C ALA A 96 9.48 10.41 10.59
N GLN A 97 8.81 9.26 10.35
CA GLN A 97 9.30 7.94 10.72
C GLN A 97 9.67 7.15 9.46
N PRO A 98 10.79 6.41 9.47
CA PRO A 98 11.15 5.51 8.38
C PRO A 98 10.22 4.29 8.39
N LEU A 99 9.59 4.00 7.26
CA LEU A 99 8.88 2.75 7.00
C LEU A 99 9.78 1.75 6.30
N LEU A 100 10.51 2.19 5.30
CA LEU A 100 11.55 1.45 4.60
C LEU A 100 12.82 2.32 4.55
N PRO A 101 13.99 1.78 4.20
CA PRO A 101 15.22 2.55 4.11
C PRO A 101 15.12 3.82 3.26
N PHE A 102 14.19 3.84 2.31
CA PHE A 102 13.97 4.97 1.41
C PHE A 102 12.58 5.63 1.55
N LEU A 103 11.65 5.06 2.34
CA LEU A 103 10.28 5.55 2.46
C LEU A 103 9.99 6.02 3.88
N TYR A 104 9.65 7.28 4.00
CA TYR A 104 9.32 7.94 5.26
C TYR A 104 7.86 8.40 5.27
N LEU A 105 7.25 8.39 6.44
CA LEU A 105 5.88 8.88 6.67
C LEU A 105 5.89 9.94 7.77
N GLY A 106 5.29 11.09 7.52
CA GLY A 106 5.26 12.16 8.51
C GLY A 106 4.17 13.20 8.30
N PRO A 107 4.01 14.13 9.25
CA PRO A 107 3.11 15.26 9.14
C PRO A 107 3.75 16.40 8.33
N TRP A 108 2.92 17.29 7.79
CA TRP A 108 3.41 18.52 7.15
C TRP A 108 4.32 19.35 8.05
N SER A 109 4.05 19.38 9.37
CA SER A 109 4.87 20.12 10.32
C SER A 109 6.33 19.68 10.40
N CYS A 110 6.66 18.44 10.01
CA CYS A 110 8.05 17.96 10.00
C CYS A 110 8.92 18.65 8.94
N LEU A 111 8.32 19.28 7.93
CA LEU A 111 9.03 20.04 6.89
C LEU A 111 9.72 21.31 7.42
N ALA A 112 9.34 21.78 8.62
CA ALA A 112 10.00 22.90 9.27
C ALA A 112 11.43 22.56 9.71
N ASP A 113 11.69 21.30 10.06
CA ASP A 113 13.01 20.81 10.44
C ASP A 113 13.80 20.36 9.19
N ARG A 114 14.30 21.36 8.45
CA ARG A 114 15.09 21.13 7.23
C ARG A 114 16.41 20.41 7.52
N GLY A 115 16.99 20.67 8.68
CA GLY A 115 18.23 20.02 9.10
C GLY A 115 18.05 18.50 9.17
N ARG A 116 16.94 18.05 9.75
CA ARG A 116 16.61 16.62 9.81
C ARG A 116 16.32 16.01 8.43
N LEU A 117 15.62 16.73 7.56
CA LEU A 117 15.36 16.24 6.19
C LEU A 117 16.68 16.00 5.42
N VAL A 118 17.66 16.90 5.58
CA VAL A 118 18.99 16.74 4.99
C VAL A 118 19.74 15.57 5.63
N GLN A 119 19.73 15.48 6.97
CA GLN A 119 20.38 14.38 7.70
C GLN A 119 19.82 13.01 7.29
N GLU A 120 18.52 12.89 7.15
CA GLU A 120 17.86 11.66 6.67
C GLU A 120 18.09 11.42 5.18
N GLY A 121 18.52 12.42 4.42
CA GLY A 121 18.78 12.32 2.98
C GLY A 121 17.51 12.27 2.14
N ILE A 122 16.45 12.94 2.57
CA ILE A 122 15.18 13.03 1.79
C ILE A 122 15.45 13.78 0.48
N THR A 123 14.95 13.23 -0.63
CA THR A 123 15.15 13.76 -1.99
C THR A 123 13.83 14.04 -2.72
N LEU A 124 12.71 13.53 -2.22
CA LEU A 124 11.37 13.84 -2.72
C LEU A 124 10.41 14.08 -1.54
N LEU A 125 9.69 15.18 -1.59
CA LEU A 125 8.57 15.48 -0.71
C LEU A 125 7.27 15.21 -1.48
N LEU A 126 6.48 14.22 -1.04
CA LEU A 126 5.24 13.85 -1.71
C LEU A 126 4.04 14.11 -0.80
N ALA A 127 3.30 15.18 -1.10
CA ALA A 127 2.09 15.57 -0.38
C ALA A 127 0.88 14.77 -0.88
N VAL A 128 0.10 14.22 0.05
CA VAL A 128 -1.20 13.59 -0.21
C VAL A 128 -2.25 14.42 0.52
N ARG A 129 -3.17 15.06 -0.21
CA ARG A 129 -4.10 16.01 0.39
C ARG A 129 -5.47 16.02 -0.28
N ASP A 130 -6.48 16.34 0.51
CA ASP A 130 -7.82 16.63 0.02
C ASP A 130 -7.79 17.89 -0.90
N LYS A 131 -8.55 17.87 -1.99
CA LYS A 131 -8.65 19.02 -2.93
C LYS A 131 -9.05 20.33 -2.25
N ARG A 132 -9.83 20.27 -1.16
CA ARG A 132 -10.19 21.46 -0.39
C ARG A 132 -8.98 22.12 0.27
N LEU A 133 -8.05 21.33 0.80
CA LEU A 133 -6.78 21.80 1.35
C LEU A 133 -5.85 22.31 0.25
N ALA A 134 -5.88 21.67 -0.91
CA ALA A 134 -5.14 22.11 -2.09
C ALA A 134 -5.59 23.48 -2.57
N MET A 135 -6.90 23.72 -2.68
CA MET A 135 -7.49 25.01 -3.07
C MET A 135 -7.11 26.14 -2.11
N ALA A 136 -6.99 25.84 -0.82
CA ALA A 136 -6.53 26.80 0.19
C ALA A 136 -5.00 27.01 0.18
N SER A 137 -4.27 26.38 -0.76
CA SER A 137 -2.80 26.38 -0.83
C SER A 137 -2.11 25.92 0.44
N LEU A 138 -2.80 25.11 1.24
CA LEU A 138 -2.29 24.54 2.47
C LEU A 138 -1.55 23.23 2.17
N ILE A 139 -0.68 22.84 3.11
CA ILE A 139 0.01 21.54 3.09
C ILE A 139 0.82 21.35 1.80
N SER A 140 1.73 22.31 1.55
CA SER A 140 2.65 22.25 0.41
C SER A 140 4.08 21.97 0.87
N GLY A 141 4.76 21.07 0.15
CA GLY A 141 6.21 20.79 0.33
C GLY A 141 7.11 21.80 -0.41
N ARG A 142 6.54 22.56 -1.33
CA ARG A 142 7.28 23.36 -2.31
C ARG A 142 8.35 24.28 -1.71
N ARG A 143 8.01 25.06 -0.67
CA ARG A 143 9.00 25.95 -0.03
C ARG A 143 10.15 25.22 0.64
N ALA A 144 9.89 24.04 1.20
CA ALA A 144 10.93 23.22 1.80
C ALA A 144 11.81 22.58 0.69
N ALA A 145 11.19 22.08 -0.38
CA ALA A 145 11.87 21.49 -1.51
C ALA A 145 12.75 22.49 -2.25
N GLU A 146 12.25 23.70 -2.53
CA GLU A 146 13.02 24.80 -3.13
C GLU A 146 14.26 25.17 -2.27
N ALA A 147 14.07 25.26 -0.95
CA ALA A 147 15.17 25.60 -0.05
C ALA A 147 16.23 24.50 0.09
N LEU A 148 15.84 23.23 -0.12
CA LEU A 148 16.73 22.05 -0.03
C LEU A 148 17.21 21.59 -1.42
N GLN A 149 16.72 22.20 -2.50
CA GLN A 149 16.99 21.79 -3.88
C GLN A 149 16.66 20.32 -4.15
N ILE A 150 15.52 19.85 -3.63
CA ILE A 150 14.99 18.51 -3.81
C ILE A 150 13.67 18.54 -4.57
N GLU A 151 13.21 17.39 -5.01
CA GLU A 151 11.95 17.27 -5.76
C GLU A 151 10.74 17.42 -4.82
N ASP A 152 9.65 18.00 -5.33
CA ASP A 152 8.35 18.01 -4.67
C ASP A 152 7.25 17.52 -5.62
N GLY A 153 6.31 16.80 -5.04
CA GLY A 153 5.12 16.32 -5.73
C GLY A 153 3.89 16.50 -4.85
N THR A 154 2.76 16.65 -5.49
CA THR A 154 1.47 16.72 -4.79
C THR A 154 0.44 15.85 -5.48
N VAL A 155 -0.37 15.20 -4.66
CA VAL A 155 -1.51 14.40 -5.09
C VAL A 155 -2.73 14.92 -4.37
N ASP A 156 -3.65 15.47 -5.14
CA ASP A 156 -4.88 16.05 -4.66
C ASP A 156 -6.05 15.17 -5.06
N PHE A 157 -6.83 14.68 -4.10
CA PHE A 157 -7.98 13.82 -4.31
C PHE A 157 -9.24 14.47 -3.72
N ALA A 158 -10.40 14.23 -4.34
CA ALA A 158 -11.68 14.73 -3.86
C ALA A 158 -12.34 13.77 -2.87
N ASP A 159 -12.18 12.48 -3.11
CA ASP A 159 -12.79 11.40 -2.34
C ASP A 159 -11.96 10.10 -2.42
N ASN A 160 -12.38 9.11 -1.65
CA ASN A 160 -11.70 7.82 -1.58
C ASN A 160 -11.74 7.06 -2.92
N GLN A 161 -12.77 7.27 -3.75
CA GLN A 161 -12.88 6.63 -5.06
C GLN A 161 -11.81 7.18 -6.02
N GLU A 162 -11.55 8.46 -5.98
CA GLU A 162 -10.46 9.05 -6.75
C GLU A 162 -9.10 8.59 -6.22
N LEU A 163 -8.92 8.57 -4.89
CA LEU A 163 -7.66 8.14 -4.28
C LEU A 163 -7.29 6.69 -4.67
N ILE A 164 -8.24 5.75 -4.63
CA ILE A 164 -7.96 4.34 -4.99
C ILE A 164 -7.51 4.21 -6.45
N THR A 165 -8.10 5.02 -7.36
CA THR A 165 -7.69 5.00 -8.77
C THR A 165 -6.31 5.59 -9.01
N MET A 166 -5.85 6.45 -8.10
CA MET A 166 -4.53 7.09 -8.17
C MET A 166 -3.41 6.23 -7.56
N LEU A 167 -3.74 5.27 -6.67
CA LEU A 167 -2.74 4.46 -5.95
C LEU A 167 -1.71 3.79 -6.89
N PRO A 168 -2.07 3.16 -8.02
CA PRO A 168 -1.08 2.56 -8.90
C PRO A 168 -0.05 3.57 -9.43
N ARG A 169 -0.52 4.73 -9.86
CA ARG A 169 0.35 5.81 -10.36
C ARG A 169 1.23 6.40 -9.27
N LEU A 170 0.70 6.53 -8.04
CA LEU A 170 1.45 7.01 -6.88
C LEU A 170 2.59 6.06 -6.52
N ILE A 171 2.28 4.78 -6.44
CA ILE A 171 3.27 3.73 -6.15
C ILE A 171 4.33 3.71 -7.24
N ASN A 172 3.92 3.78 -8.51
CA ASN A 172 4.86 3.85 -9.63
C ASN A 172 5.73 5.11 -9.56
N HIS A 173 5.17 6.27 -9.21
CA HIS A 173 5.93 7.52 -9.06
C HIS A 173 7.00 7.43 -7.97
N ILE A 174 6.66 6.85 -6.80
CA ILE A 174 7.63 6.57 -5.73
C ILE A 174 8.74 5.68 -6.25
N ASN A 175 8.38 4.58 -6.90
CA ASN A 175 9.34 3.62 -7.43
C ASN A 175 10.21 4.22 -8.55
N ALA A 176 9.64 5.04 -9.43
CA ALA A 176 10.39 5.75 -10.48
C ALA A 176 11.43 6.70 -9.89
N HIS A 177 11.05 7.45 -8.84
CA HIS A 177 11.99 8.32 -8.14
C HIS A 177 13.13 7.54 -7.50
N VAL A 178 12.83 6.46 -6.79
CA VAL A 178 13.84 5.61 -6.15
C VAL A 178 14.78 4.98 -7.18
N ALA A 179 14.25 4.55 -8.33
CA ALA A 179 15.01 3.94 -9.42
C ALA A 179 15.76 4.96 -10.31
N SER A 180 15.54 6.27 -10.14
CA SER A 180 16.16 7.31 -10.98
C SER A 180 17.69 7.37 -10.85
N PHE A 181 18.24 6.80 -9.79
CA PHE A 181 19.67 6.61 -9.60
C PHE A 181 19.99 5.13 -9.42
N PRO A 182 20.86 4.53 -10.24
CA PRO A 182 21.29 3.16 -10.02
C PRO A 182 21.98 3.04 -8.65
N ALA A 183 21.65 2.00 -7.91
CA ALA A 183 22.32 1.64 -6.66
C ALA A 183 23.75 1.17 -6.97
N THR A 184 24.66 2.11 -7.25
CA THR A 184 26.05 1.82 -7.60
C THR A 184 26.94 1.75 -6.34
N GLU A 185 26.34 1.90 -5.15
CA GLU A 185 27.09 1.80 -3.90
C GLU A 185 27.20 0.35 -3.44
N PRO A 186 28.37 -0.08 -2.96
CA PRO A 186 28.57 -1.42 -2.39
C PRO A 186 27.66 -1.72 -1.20
N SER A 187 27.08 -0.70 -0.58
CA SER A 187 26.16 -0.80 0.55
C SER A 187 24.74 -1.26 0.20
N GLY A 188 24.35 -1.25 -1.08
CA GLY A 188 23.01 -1.65 -1.52
C GLY A 188 21.85 -0.77 -1.05
N HIS A 189 22.13 0.39 -0.43
CA HIS A 189 21.12 1.30 0.06
C HIS A 189 20.63 2.25 -1.04
N ALA A 190 19.31 2.56 -1.04
CA ALA A 190 18.73 3.54 -1.94
C ALA A 190 19.28 4.93 -1.65
N ARG A 191 19.85 5.59 -2.68
CA ARG A 191 20.32 6.98 -2.57
C ARG A 191 19.19 7.99 -2.55
N LYS A 192 18.07 7.66 -3.21
CA LYS A 192 16.87 8.49 -3.30
C LYS A 192 15.87 8.08 -2.23
N LYS A 193 15.39 9.06 -1.46
CA LYS A 193 14.46 8.82 -0.37
C LYS A 193 13.24 9.71 -0.48
N VAL A 194 12.09 9.16 -0.16
CA VAL A 194 10.78 9.78 -0.30
C VAL A 194 10.16 10.02 1.07
N LEU A 195 9.68 11.22 1.32
CA LEU A 195 8.82 11.52 2.46
C LEU A 195 7.38 11.68 1.97
N LEU A 196 6.53 10.73 2.35
CA LEU A 196 5.09 10.85 2.23
C LEU A 196 4.55 11.69 3.39
N PHE A 197 3.73 12.69 3.09
CA PHE A 197 3.14 13.49 4.14
C PHE A 197 1.73 13.98 3.77
N CYS A 198 0.93 14.21 4.79
CA CYS A 198 -0.33 14.94 4.75
C CYS A 198 -0.35 15.94 5.92
N GLU A 199 -1.48 16.50 6.26
CA GLU A 199 -1.58 17.44 7.39
C GLU A 199 -1.00 16.86 8.69
N THR A 200 -1.48 15.69 9.09
CA THR A 200 -1.10 15.01 10.34
C THR A 200 -0.09 13.89 10.16
N GLY A 201 0.05 13.37 8.92
CA GLY A 201 0.83 12.18 8.64
C GLY A 201 0.14 10.87 9.10
N ASN A 202 -1.13 10.92 9.47
CA ASN A 202 -1.85 9.79 10.08
C ASN A 202 -2.96 9.22 9.20
N GLY A 203 -3.56 10.04 8.32
CA GLY A 203 -4.68 9.67 7.45
C GLY A 203 -4.21 9.40 6.00
N PRO A 204 -4.48 10.29 5.02
CA PRO A 204 -4.30 9.98 3.60
C PRO A 204 -2.89 9.54 3.20
N SER A 205 -1.85 10.14 3.77
CA SER A 205 -0.47 9.69 3.50
C SER A 205 -0.16 8.31 4.11
N ALA A 206 -0.79 7.95 5.23
CA ALA A 206 -0.68 6.61 5.81
C ALA A 206 -1.42 5.58 4.93
N VAL A 207 -2.58 5.92 4.36
CA VAL A 207 -3.28 5.07 3.39
C VAL A 207 -2.39 4.74 2.20
N VAL A 208 -1.72 5.74 1.62
CA VAL A 208 -0.78 5.52 0.49
C VAL A 208 0.41 4.65 0.93
N ALA A 209 0.94 4.88 2.13
CA ALA A 209 2.05 4.07 2.66
C ALA A 209 1.65 2.61 2.88
N ILE A 210 0.46 2.35 3.44
CA ILE A 210 -0.09 1.00 3.61
C ILE A 210 -0.27 0.32 2.26
N ALA A 211 -0.92 1.00 1.29
CA ALA A 211 -1.09 0.48 -0.07
C ALA A 211 0.25 0.17 -0.76
N TYR A 212 1.26 1.02 -0.55
CA TYR A 212 2.62 0.79 -1.05
C TYR A 212 3.22 -0.51 -0.50
N LEU A 213 3.10 -0.74 0.81
CA LEU A 213 3.62 -1.95 1.46
C LEU A 213 2.88 -3.21 0.98
N MET A 214 1.55 -3.16 0.84
CA MET A 214 0.75 -4.27 0.31
C MET A 214 1.22 -4.69 -1.08
N VAL A 215 1.56 -3.73 -1.94
CA VAL A 215 2.04 -3.99 -3.31
C VAL A 215 3.48 -4.49 -3.32
N MET A 216 4.38 -3.78 -2.63
CA MET A 216 5.82 -4.03 -2.77
C MET A 216 6.33 -5.18 -1.91
N LEU A 217 5.76 -5.39 -0.73
CA LEU A 217 6.11 -6.50 0.15
C LEU A 217 5.19 -7.72 -0.02
N ASN A 218 4.16 -7.61 -0.86
CA ASN A 218 3.16 -8.66 -1.08
C ASN A 218 2.52 -9.16 0.22
N ILE A 219 2.15 -8.22 1.10
CA ILE A 219 1.53 -8.50 2.40
C ILE A 219 0.06 -8.10 2.41
N SER A 220 -0.71 -8.72 3.31
CA SER A 220 -2.12 -8.41 3.50
C SER A 220 -2.34 -7.06 4.17
N LEU A 221 -3.55 -6.51 4.07
CA LEU A 221 -3.93 -5.26 4.73
C LEU A 221 -3.68 -5.29 6.26
N PRO A 222 -4.09 -6.34 7.02
CA PRO A 222 -3.80 -6.41 8.44
C PRO A 222 -2.31 -6.36 8.76
N GLN A 223 -1.47 -7.05 7.98
CA GLN A 223 -0.03 -7.02 8.13
C GLN A 223 0.56 -5.64 7.84
N ALA A 224 0.12 -4.98 6.77
CA ALA A 224 0.57 -3.63 6.41
C ALA A 224 0.16 -2.60 7.47
N LEU A 225 -1.07 -2.69 8.01
CA LEU A 225 -1.55 -1.86 9.11
C LEU A 225 -0.71 -2.06 10.37
N GLN A 226 -0.47 -3.30 10.78
CA GLN A 226 0.36 -3.63 11.93
C GLN A 226 1.78 -3.07 11.76
N TYR A 227 2.34 -3.23 10.58
CA TYR A 227 3.66 -2.75 10.23
C TYR A 227 3.78 -1.23 10.39
N VAL A 228 2.85 -0.46 9.81
CA VAL A 228 2.87 1.01 9.87
C VAL A 228 2.60 1.48 11.29
N SER A 229 1.64 0.86 11.99
CA SER A 229 1.31 1.18 13.39
C SER A 229 2.49 0.98 14.34
N ALA A 230 3.29 -0.08 14.13
CA ALA A 230 4.47 -0.34 14.95
C ALA A 230 5.57 0.73 14.80
N ARG A 231 5.56 1.49 13.69
CA ARG A 231 6.53 2.57 13.43
C ARG A 231 5.97 3.95 13.68
N ARG A 232 4.69 4.12 13.44
CA ARG A 232 3.97 5.36 13.65
C ARG A 232 2.66 5.07 14.39
N PHE A 233 2.76 4.96 15.71
CA PHE A 233 1.64 4.57 16.59
C PHE A 233 0.42 5.49 16.50
N CYS A 234 0.59 6.71 16.00
CA CYS A 234 -0.49 7.69 15.88
C CYS A 234 -1.23 7.67 14.55
N ILE A 235 -1.08 6.63 13.71
CA ILE A 235 -1.91 6.53 12.49
C ILE A 235 -3.38 6.41 12.88
N ASP A 236 -4.22 7.05 12.07
CA ASP A 236 -5.66 7.10 12.26
C ASP A 236 -6.31 6.81 10.90
N ILE A 237 -6.69 5.55 10.73
CA ILE A 237 -7.37 5.05 9.53
C ILE A 237 -8.85 4.91 9.87
N ASP A 238 -9.63 5.88 9.42
CA ASP A 238 -11.08 5.90 9.60
C ASP A 238 -11.80 4.82 8.78
N ASP A 239 -13.10 4.63 9.04
CA ASP A 239 -13.90 3.62 8.35
C ASP A 239 -13.89 3.79 6.82
N PRO A 240 -14.04 5.01 6.26
CA PRO A 240 -13.95 5.21 4.81
C PRO A 240 -12.59 4.83 4.23
N ALA A 241 -11.49 5.16 4.91
CA ALA A 241 -10.15 4.79 4.47
C ALA A 241 -9.89 3.27 4.60
N SER A 242 -10.44 2.64 5.65
CA SER A 242 -10.41 1.19 5.81
C SER A 242 -11.14 0.48 4.66
N GLN A 243 -12.32 0.95 4.28
CA GLN A 243 -13.08 0.42 3.14
C GLN A 243 -12.34 0.61 1.81
N LEU A 244 -11.66 1.75 1.62
CA LEU A 244 -10.80 1.97 0.46
C LEU A 244 -9.69 0.91 0.40
N LEU A 245 -8.99 0.69 1.52
CA LEU A 245 -7.89 -0.27 1.58
C LEU A 245 -8.34 -1.71 1.37
N LEU A 246 -9.50 -2.12 1.91
CA LEU A 246 -10.12 -3.43 1.65
C LEU A 246 -10.49 -3.59 0.17
N SER A 247 -11.04 -2.55 -0.45
CA SER A 247 -11.34 -2.55 -1.88
C SER A 247 -10.06 -2.65 -2.71
N PHE A 248 -9.00 -1.97 -2.30
CA PHE A 248 -7.70 -2.04 -2.96
C PHE A 248 -7.08 -3.43 -2.80
N GLU A 249 -7.16 -4.06 -1.62
CA GLU A 249 -6.73 -5.45 -1.41
C GLU A 249 -7.41 -6.41 -2.38
N SER A 250 -8.74 -6.31 -2.50
CA SER A 250 -9.51 -7.15 -3.44
C SER A 250 -9.07 -6.95 -4.90
N ILE A 251 -8.73 -5.72 -5.28
CA ILE A 251 -8.18 -5.43 -6.62
C ILE A 251 -6.80 -6.07 -6.79
N LEU A 252 -5.95 -6.00 -5.77
CA LEU A 252 -4.63 -6.62 -5.81
C LEU A 252 -4.71 -8.14 -5.91
N ASP A 253 -5.63 -8.78 -5.18
CA ASP A 253 -5.84 -10.22 -5.23
C ASP A 253 -6.28 -10.66 -6.62
N ALA A 254 -7.28 -10.00 -7.20
CA ALA A 254 -7.70 -10.28 -8.56
C ALA A 254 -6.56 -10.11 -9.60
N LYS A 255 -5.69 -9.12 -9.42
CA LYS A 255 -4.53 -8.91 -10.29
C LYS A 255 -3.46 -10.00 -10.12
N ARG A 256 -3.23 -10.46 -8.89
CA ARG A 256 -2.34 -11.60 -8.60
C ARG A 256 -2.80 -12.87 -9.30
N ASP A 257 -4.10 -13.18 -9.20
CA ASP A 257 -4.70 -14.35 -9.84
C ASP A 257 -4.52 -14.31 -11.37
N VAL A 258 -4.75 -13.15 -11.98
CA VAL A 258 -4.57 -12.96 -13.43
C VAL A 258 -3.10 -13.13 -13.84
N GLU A 259 -2.17 -12.57 -13.09
CA GLU A 259 -0.75 -12.65 -13.38
C GLU A 259 -0.22 -14.08 -13.18
N GLU A 260 -0.68 -14.79 -12.15
CA GLU A 260 -0.35 -16.20 -11.93
C GLU A 260 -0.86 -17.07 -13.08
N ALA A 261 -2.10 -16.88 -13.52
CA ALA A 261 -2.67 -17.59 -14.66
C ALA A 261 -1.88 -17.31 -15.95
N ARG A 262 -1.44 -16.06 -16.17
CA ARG A 262 -0.60 -15.68 -17.32
C ARG A 262 0.75 -16.41 -17.28
N ARG A 263 1.45 -16.38 -16.14
CA ARG A 263 2.74 -17.08 -15.96
C ARG A 263 2.61 -18.58 -16.15
N ALA A 264 1.54 -19.18 -15.63
CA ALA A 264 1.26 -20.61 -15.80
C ALA A 264 1.01 -20.98 -17.28
N SER A 265 0.36 -20.12 -18.05
CA SER A 265 0.13 -20.33 -19.49
C SER A 265 1.40 -20.19 -20.32
N GLU A 266 2.24 -19.22 -19.99
CA GLU A 266 3.54 -19.02 -20.65
C GLU A 266 4.51 -20.18 -20.38
N ALA A 267 4.53 -20.69 -19.16
CA ALA A 267 5.35 -21.84 -18.79
C ALA A 267 4.96 -23.11 -19.58
N LYS A 268 3.67 -23.30 -19.87
CA LYS A 268 3.17 -24.41 -20.68
C LYS A 268 3.49 -24.24 -22.17
N ASN A 269 3.58 -23.03 -22.65
CA ASN A 269 3.85 -22.71 -24.07
C ASN A 269 5.34 -22.58 -24.40
N THR A 270 6.23 -22.68 -23.41
CA THR A 270 7.67 -22.70 -23.66
C THR A 270 8.01 -24.03 -24.33
N PRO A 271 8.42 -24.06 -25.62
CA PRO A 271 8.77 -25.32 -26.26
C PRO A 271 9.97 -25.90 -25.51
N VAL A 272 9.76 -27.07 -24.90
CA VAL A 272 10.86 -27.87 -24.41
C VAL A 272 11.75 -28.08 -25.64
N ARG A 273 12.92 -27.46 -25.67
CA ARG A 273 13.96 -27.76 -26.63
C ARG A 273 14.26 -29.24 -26.47
N GLY A 274 13.49 -30.06 -27.22
CA GLY A 274 13.65 -31.50 -27.25
C GLY A 274 15.10 -31.78 -27.64
N ALA A 275 15.79 -32.45 -26.75
CA ALA A 275 17.06 -33.06 -27.10
C ALA A 275 16.83 -33.80 -28.40
N CYS A 276 17.44 -33.29 -29.47
CA CYS A 276 17.49 -33.95 -30.76
C CYS A 276 18.17 -35.30 -30.53
N ARG A 277 17.37 -36.36 -30.31
CA ARG A 277 17.88 -37.73 -30.39
C ARG A 277 18.32 -37.92 -31.84
N LYS A 278 19.63 -37.87 -32.09
CA LYS A 278 20.23 -38.41 -33.27
C LYS A 278 19.69 -39.82 -33.42
N ARG A 279 18.81 -40.04 -34.38
CA ARG A 279 18.51 -41.38 -34.87
C ARG A 279 19.76 -41.82 -35.59
N ASP A 280 20.38 -42.81 -35.00
CA ASP A 280 21.47 -43.57 -35.62
C ASP A 280 20.90 -44.23 -36.89
N ALA A 281 21.56 -43.98 -38.01
CA ALA A 281 21.23 -44.58 -39.27
C ALA A 281 21.81 -46.02 -39.26
N GLY A 282 20.97 -46.98 -39.00
CA GLY A 282 21.30 -48.38 -39.03
C GLY A 282 20.26 -49.19 -39.84
N GLU A 283 20.72 -49.56 -40.97
CA GLU A 283 20.39 -50.79 -41.68
C GLU A 283 19.06 -50.91 -42.45
N PHE A 284 19.22 -50.82 -43.75
CA PHE A 284 18.30 -51.26 -44.76
C PHE A 284 18.12 -52.79 -44.66
N ASP A 285 16.87 -53.25 -44.60
CA ASP A 285 16.52 -54.56 -45.11
C ASP A 285 15.24 -54.46 -45.94
N MET A 286 15.40 -54.82 -47.25
CA MET A 286 14.36 -54.87 -48.24
C MET A 286 13.58 -56.17 -48.09
N VAL A 287 12.25 -56.02 -47.91
CA VAL A 287 11.33 -57.09 -48.30
C VAL A 287 10.17 -56.46 -49.07
N GLU A 288 10.06 -56.87 -50.32
CA GLU A 288 8.95 -56.58 -51.23
C GLU A 288 7.69 -57.36 -50.83
N GLU A 289 6.58 -56.80 -51.16
CA GLU A 289 5.43 -57.33 -51.86
C GLU A 289 4.06 -57.17 -51.25
N ASP A 290 3.21 -56.71 -52.14
CA ASP A 290 1.78 -56.94 -52.34
C ASP A 290 0.75 -56.19 -51.59
N GLY A 291 0.24 -55.15 -52.18
CA GLY A 291 -1.04 -54.95 -52.84
C GLY A 291 -2.29 -55.28 -52.05
N TYR A 292 -3.08 -54.24 -51.81
CA TYR A 292 -4.49 -54.17 -52.18
C TYR A 292 -5.08 -52.81 -51.81
N ALA A 293 -5.68 -52.21 -52.81
CA ALA A 293 -6.53 -51.06 -52.72
C ALA A 293 -7.86 -51.40 -52.02
N MET A 294 -8.41 -50.47 -51.35
CA MET A 294 -9.83 -50.07 -51.35
C MET A 294 -10.26 -49.44 -50.03
N GLY A 295 -10.98 -48.36 -50.17
CA GLY A 295 -12.00 -47.98 -49.24
C GLY A 295 -11.92 -46.52 -48.70
N LEU A 296 -12.39 -45.61 -49.54
CA LEU A 296 -12.96 -44.35 -49.06
C LEU A 296 -14.05 -44.63 -48.00
N GLU A 297 -14.01 -43.98 -46.87
CA GLU A 297 -15.24 -43.49 -46.25
C GLU A 297 -14.88 -42.32 -45.31
N ALA A 298 -15.42 -41.18 -45.68
CA ALA A 298 -15.51 -40.03 -44.85
C ALA A 298 -16.49 -40.28 -43.68
N GLY A 299 -16.08 -39.98 -42.47
CA GLY A 299 -16.93 -39.98 -41.29
C GLY A 299 -16.72 -38.71 -40.53
N GLU A 300 -17.41 -37.64 -40.95
CA GLU A 300 -17.66 -36.47 -40.12
C GLU A 300 -18.51 -36.90 -38.94
N ALA A 301 -17.98 -36.81 -37.74
CA ALA A 301 -18.77 -36.76 -36.52
C ALA A 301 -18.81 -35.31 -36.02
N ALA A 302 -19.80 -34.57 -36.49
CA ALA A 302 -20.20 -33.28 -35.92
C ALA A 302 -20.76 -33.48 -34.51
N ASP A 303 -20.02 -33.07 -33.47
CA ASP A 303 -20.56 -32.93 -32.13
C ASP A 303 -21.46 -31.69 -32.07
N GLY A 304 -22.76 -31.94 -32.26
CA GLY A 304 -23.82 -30.95 -32.30
C GLY A 304 -24.42 -30.61 -30.94
N SER A 305 -23.65 -30.22 -29.92
CA SER A 305 -24.19 -29.85 -28.62
C SER A 305 -23.84 -28.47 -28.07
N ARG A 306 -23.44 -27.52 -28.89
CA ARG A 306 -23.34 -26.12 -28.48
C ARG A 306 -24.31 -25.24 -29.25
N ARG A 307 -25.51 -25.06 -28.69
CA ARG A 307 -26.40 -23.98 -29.13
C ARG A 307 -25.81 -22.65 -28.70
N PRO A 308 -25.63 -21.66 -29.58
CA PRO A 308 -25.28 -20.32 -29.18
C PRO A 308 -26.45 -19.74 -28.38
N LEU A 309 -26.15 -19.13 -27.23
CA LEU A 309 -27.09 -18.35 -26.46
C LEU A 309 -27.52 -17.14 -27.30
N ALA A 310 -28.83 -17.01 -27.52
CA ALA A 310 -29.39 -15.86 -28.21
C ALA A 310 -29.15 -14.56 -27.43
N PRO A 311 -28.92 -13.43 -28.10
CA PRO A 311 -28.79 -12.14 -27.42
C PRO A 311 -30.11 -11.74 -26.75
N PHE A 312 -29.98 -11.04 -25.64
CA PHE A 312 -31.11 -10.51 -24.85
C PHE A 312 -32.03 -9.67 -25.72
N GLU A 313 -33.29 -10.04 -25.82
CA GLU A 313 -34.36 -9.17 -26.34
C GLU A 313 -34.84 -8.23 -25.23
N ASP A 314 -34.75 -6.92 -25.50
CA ASP A 314 -35.32 -5.89 -24.65
C ASP A 314 -36.86 -6.06 -24.60
N ARG A 315 -37.40 -6.32 -23.44
CA ARG A 315 -38.83 -6.22 -23.18
C ARG A 315 -39.20 -4.75 -23.10
N SER A 316 -39.71 -4.25 -24.20
CA SER A 316 -40.56 -3.04 -24.21
C SER A 316 -41.97 -3.40 -23.76
N GLY A 317 -42.41 -2.77 -22.67
CA GLY A 317 -43.73 -2.86 -22.08
C GLY A 317 -43.82 -1.93 -20.90
#